data_565f7cb91d78c79c37836e94c89d8440
#
_entry.id   565f7cb91d78c79c37836e94c89d8440
#
_cell.length_a   1.000
_cell.length_b   1.000
_cell.length_c   1.000
_cell.angle_alpha   90.00
_cell.angle_beta   90.00
_cell.angle_gamma   90.00
#
_symmetry.space_group_name_H-M   'P 1'
#
loop_
_entity.id
_entity.type
_entity.pdbx_description
1 polymer ?
#
loop_
_entity_poly.entity_id
_entity_poly.type
_entity_poly.pdbx_seq_one_letter_code
_entity_poly.pdbx_strand_id
1 'polypeptide(L)'
;MGVRVRVRVESRRGSVIETSALVNTGFETPNPQILLPVKAAERLGLWPDLPRDAIPEIYDTAGGPTRVYRVRGAVKVRIAEGVEAVADAVISPIEVEVLISDKLADELMIAIERPGEGLWRLRGENVIRRSEKPEIWF
;
A
#
# COMPACT_ATOMS: atom_id res chain seq x y z
N MET A 1 -17.43 4.74 2.18
CA MET A 1 -16.05 5.24 2.14
C MET A 1 -15.09 4.09 2.32
N GLY A 2 -14.15 3.73 1.99
CA GLY A 2 -13.31 2.55 2.24
C GLY A 2 -12.57 2.62 3.57
N VAL A 3 -11.77 1.61 3.82
CA VAL A 3 -10.90 1.56 4.99
C VAL A 3 -9.54 2.13 4.61
N ARG A 4 -9.13 3.19 5.30
CA ARG A 4 -7.82 3.82 5.12
C ARG A 4 -7.07 3.82 6.43
N VAL A 5 -5.85 3.31 6.39
CA VAL A 5 -4.99 3.20 7.57
C VAL A 5 -3.76 4.07 7.41
N ARG A 6 -3.27 4.62 8.52
CA ARG A 6 -2.00 5.34 8.53
C ARG A 6 -0.87 4.34 8.39
N VAL A 7 0.01 4.54 7.40
CA VAL A 7 1.16 3.69 7.19
C VAL A 7 2.45 4.49 7.24
N ARG A 8 3.49 3.86 7.76
CA ARG A 8 4.86 4.30 7.62
C ARG A 8 5.55 3.35 6.67
N VAL A 9 6.00 3.85 5.54
CA VAL A 9 6.65 3.06 4.51
C VAL A 9 8.13 3.44 4.46
N GLU A 10 8.98 2.46 4.64
CA GLU A 10 10.43 2.64 4.60
C GLU A 10 10.99 1.85 3.44
N SER A 11 11.71 2.52 2.54
CA SER A 11 12.34 1.85 1.40
C SER A 11 13.69 1.27 1.81
N ARG A 12 14.15 0.28 1.05
CA ARG A 12 15.50 -0.28 1.21
C ARG A 12 16.61 0.74 0.95
N ARG A 13 16.27 1.91 0.39
CA ARG A 13 17.21 3.04 0.22
C ARG A 13 17.24 3.95 1.42
N GLY A 14 16.50 3.62 2.48
CA GLY A 14 16.49 4.36 3.75
C GLY A 14 15.52 5.52 3.82
N SER A 15 14.81 5.84 2.75
CA SER A 15 13.81 6.91 2.74
C SER A 15 12.49 6.43 3.36
N VAL A 16 11.78 7.34 3.99
CA VAL A 16 10.53 7.05 4.72
C VAL A 16 9.46 8.05 4.31
N ILE A 17 8.24 7.54 4.13
CA ILE A 17 7.05 8.39 4.03
C ILE A 17 6.01 7.92 5.05
N GLU A 18 5.14 8.84 5.46
CA GLU A 18 3.94 8.53 6.22
C GLU A 18 2.73 9.07 5.46
N THR A 19 1.72 8.22 5.30
CA THR A 19 0.54 8.57 4.51
C THR A 19 -0.63 7.68 4.91
N SER A 20 -1.84 8.07 4.52
CA SER A 20 -2.94 7.14 4.55
C SER A 20 -2.83 6.19 3.35
N ALA A 21 -3.28 4.96 3.53
CA ALA A 21 -3.32 3.96 2.48
C ALA A 21 -4.68 3.29 2.46
N LEU A 22 -5.25 3.16 1.27
CA LEU A 22 -6.55 2.50 1.08
C LEU A 22 -6.34 0.98 1.05
N VAL A 23 -7.05 0.27 1.92
CA VAL A 23 -7.10 -1.19 1.88
C VAL A 23 -8.01 -1.59 0.73
N ASN A 24 -7.44 -2.16 -0.31
CA ASN A 24 -8.17 -2.54 -1.51
C ASN A 24 -8.19 -4.07 -1.65
N THR A 25 -9.27 -4.70 -1.20
CA THR A 25 -9.41 -6.16 -1.25
C THR A 25 -9.52 -6.68 -2.68
N GLY A 26 -9.91 -5.82 -3.62
CA GLY A 26 -9.92 -6.16 -5.05
C GLY A 26 -8.53 -6.13 -5.70
N PHE A 27 -7.54 -5.61 -5.01
CA PHE A 27 -6.14 -5.68 -5.42
C PHE A 27 -5.58 -7.00 -4.89
N GLU A 28 -5.82 -8.06 -5.64
CA GLU A 28 -5.47 -9.42 -5.26
C GLU A 28 -4.07 -9.75 -5.76
N THR A 29 -3.20 -10.16 -4.84
CA THR A 29 -1.80 -10.42 -5.17
C THR A 29 -1.33 -11.76 -4.58
N PRO A 30 -0.33 -12.42 -5.18
CA PRO A 30 0.18 -13.68 -4.65
C PRO A 30 1.02 -13.50 -3.37
N ASN A 31 1.52 -12.29 -3.13
CA ASN A 31 2.35 -11.93 -1.97
C ASN A 31 2.05 -10.49 -1.57
N PRO A 32 2.47 -10.04 -0.36
CA PRO A 32 2.18 -8.68 0.08
C PRO A 32 2.71 -7.62 -0.88
N GLN A 33 1.85 -6.71 -1.31
CA GLN A 33 2.21 -5.62 -2.22
C GLN A 33 1.57 -4.33 -1.77
N ILE A 34 2.31 -3.23 -1.97
CA ILE A 34 1.80 -1.88 -1.78
C ILE A 34 1.94 -1.13 -3.11
N LEU A 35 0.83 -0.56 -3.58
CA LEU A 35 0.84 0.21 -4.80
C LEU A 35 1.14 1.67 -4.45
N LEU A 36 2.15 2.22 -5.12
CA LEU A 36 2.65 3.56 -4.86
C LEU A 36 2.44 4.44 -6.09
N PRO A 37 1.75 5.58 -5.94
CA PRO A 37 1.80 6.62 -6.96
C PRO A 37 3.26 7.06 -7.22
N VAL A 38 3.50 7.57 -8.41
CA VAL A 38 4.85 8.02 -8.81
C VAL A 38 5.44 9.00 -7.79
N LYS A 39 4.65 9.95 -7.31
CA LYS A 39 5.15 10.95 -6.35
C LYS A 39 5.55 10.34 -5.01
N ALA A 40 4.82 9.33 -4.55
CA ALA A 40 5.20 8.60 -3.33
C ALA A 40 6.49 7.80 -3.57
N ALA A 41 6.60 7.15 -4.72
CA ALA A 41 7.80 6.40 -5.10
C ALA A 41 9.02 7.33 -5.21
N GLU A 42 8.86 8.54 -5.74
CA GLU A 42 9.94 9.55 -5.77
C GLU A 42 10.46 9.84 -4.37
N ARG A 43 9.57 10.06 -3.42
CA ARG A 43 9.93 10.36 -2.03
C ARG A 43 10.66 9.18 -1.37
N LEU A 44 10.40 7.97 -1.83
CA LEU A 44 11.07 6.76 -1.35
C LEU A 44 12.37 6.43 -2.08
N GLY A 45 12.76 7.24 -3.05
CA GLY A 45 13.96 7.01 -3.84
C GLY A 45 13.84 5.87 -4.84
N LEU A 46 12.61 5.48 -5.20
CA LEU A 46 12.35 4.36 -6.11
C LEU A 46 11.96 4.81 -7.51
N TRP A 47 11.84 6.11 -7.74
CA TRP A 47 11.46 6.70 -9.02
C TRP A 47 12.10 8.09 -9.16
N PRO A 48 12.50 8.54 -10.33
CA PRO A 48 12.47 7.87 -11.65
C PRO A 48 13.57 6.84 -11.84
N ASP A 49 14.55 6.81 -10.94
CA ASP A 49 15.70 5.91 -11.00
C ASP A 49 15.32 4.58 -10.39
N LEU A 50 14.73 3.71 -11.20
CA LEU A 50 14.26 2.40 -10.74
C LEU A 50 15.42 1.50 -10.32
N PRO A 51 15.26 0.72 -9.25
CA PRO A 51 16.20 -0.36 -8.94
C PRO A 51 16.37 -1.31 -10.12
N ARG A 52 17.57 -1.90 -10.27
CA ARG A 52 17.89 -2.79 -11.39
C ARG A 52 17.01 -4.04 -11.44
N ASP A 53 16.51 -4.48 -10.29
CA ASP A 53 15.64 -5.64 -10.18
C ASP A 53 14.15 -5.31 -10.37
N ALA A 54 13.81 -4.08 -10.74
CA ALA A 54 12.43 -3.70 -11.02
C ALA A 54 11.90 -4.47 -12.24
N ILE A 55 10.69 -4.98 -12.11
CA ILE A 55 10.04 -5.82 -13.11
C ILE A 55 8.84 -5.08 -13.69
N PRO A 56 8.83 -4.76 -15.00
CA PRO A 56 7.61 -4.23 -15.61
C PRO A 56 6.55 -5.32 -15.71
N GLU A 57 5.33 -5.00 -15.31
CA GLU A 57 4.20 -5.92 -15.35
C GLU A 57 2.94 -5.18 -15.82
N ILE A 58 1.95 -5.95 -16.29
CA ILE A 58 0.64 -5.42 -16.63
C ILE A 58 -0.34 -5.87 -15.56
N TYR A 59 -0.98 -4.91 -14.90
CA TYR A 59 -2.03 -5.18 -13.93
C TYR A 59 -3.38 -4.80 -14.52
N ASP A 60 -4.37 -5.64 -14.32
CA ASP A 60 -5.75 -5.34 -14.70
C ASP A 60 -6.37 -4.44 -13.65
N THR A 61 -6.91 -3.32 -14.10
CA THR A 61 -7.59 -2.35 -13.23
C THR A 61 -9.00 -2.11 -13.73
N ALA A 62 -9.81 -1.42 -12.95
CA ALA A 62 -11.15 -1.02 -13.38
C ALA A 62 -11.11 -0.17 -14.66
N GLY A 63 -10.02 0.55 -14.90
CA GLY A 63 -9.81 1.35 -16.10
C GLY A 63 -9.14 0.60 -17.25
N GLY A 64 -8.89 -0.70 -17.10
CA GLY A 64 -8.23 -1.54 -18.10
C GLY A 64 -6.81 -1.92 -17.71
N PRO A 65 -6.06 -2.55 -18.64
CA PRO A 65 -4.68 -2.96 -18.37
C PRO A 65 -3.78 -1.74 -18.14
N THR A 66 -2.92 -1.81 -17.13
CA THR A 66 -2.01 -0.73 -16.78
C THR A 66 -0.62 -1.29 -16.55
N ARG A 67 0.38 -0.63 -17.15
CA ARG A 67 1.78 -0.98 -16.89
C ARG A 67 2.20 -0.43 -15.53
N VAL A 68 2.78 -1.31 -14.72
CA VAL A 68 3.34 -0.96 -13.43
C VAL A 68 4.76 -1.49 -13.35
N TYR A 69 5.51 -1.05 -12.32
CA TYR A 69 6.86 -1.52 -12.07
C TYR A 69 6.91 -2.09 -10.65
N ARG A 70 7.16 -3.39 -10.55
CA ARG A 70 7.22 -4.08 -9.26
C ARG A 70 8.67 -4.25 -8.82
N VAL A 71 8.95 -3.88 -7.58
CA VAL A 71 10.26 -4.04 -6.96
C VAL A 71 10.08 -4.95 -5.75
N ARG A 72 10.65 -6.16 -5.80
CA ARG A 72 10.47 -7.18 -4.77
C ARG A 72 11.09 -6.77 -3.45
N GLY A 73 10.31 -6.93 -2.37
CA GLY A 73 10.79 -6.72 -1.01
C GLY A 73 11.35 -5.32 -0.77
N ALA A 74 10.90 -4.34 -1.54
CA ALA A 74 11.51 -3.03 -1.57
C ALA A 74 11.18 -2.16 -0.36
N VAL A 75 10.13 -2.47 0.36
CA VAL A 75 9.64 -1.61 1.45
C VAL A 75 9.22 -2.42 2.66
N LYS A 76 9.31 -1.77 3.82
CA LYS A 76 8.72 -2.22 5.06
C LYS A 76 7.56 -1.30 5.38
N VAL A 77 6.39 -1.88 5.62
CA VAL A 77 5.17 -1.14 5.91
C VAL A 77 4.79 -1.37 7.37
N ARG A 78 4.64 -0.29 8.13
CA ARG A 78 4.25 -0.35 9.54
C ARG A 78 2.95 0.42 9.75
N ILE A 79 2.07 -0.15 10.55
CA ILE A 79 0.82 0.47 10.97
C ILE A 79 0.73 0.58 12.49
N ALA A 80 -0.46 0.84 13.01
CA ALA A 80 -0.73 0.96 14.44
C ALA A 80 -0.16 -0.22 15.23
N GLU A 81 0.22 0.03 16.49
CA GLU A 81 0.74 -0.95 17.44
C GLU A 81 2.03 -1.63 16.98
N GLY A 82 2.76 -1.00 16.04
CA GLY A 82 4.02 -1.52 15.55
C GLY A 82 3.90 -2.75 14.65
N VAL A 83 2.70 -3.08 14.19
CA VAL A 83 2.52 -4.20 13.25
C VAL A 83 3.17 -3.83 11.93
N GLU A 84 4.04 -4.69 11.42
CA GLU A 84 4.76 -4.40 10.19
C GLU A 84 4.94 -5.63 9.31
N ALA A 85 5.15 -5.38 8.03
CA ALA A 85 5.38 -6.42 7.03
C ALA A 85 6.28 -5.89 5.93
N VAL A 86 7.05 -6.78 5.33
CA VAL A 86 7.81 -6.48 4.11
C VAL A 86 6.89 -6.68 2.92
N ALA A 87 6.95 -5.77 1.97
CA ALA A 87 6.10 -5.82 0.78
C ALA A 87 6.89 -5.47 -0.47
N ASP A 88 6.38 -5.95 -1.60
CA ASP A 88 6.83 -5.48 -2.90
C ASP A 88 6.24 -4.09 -3.13
N ALA A 89 7.05 -3.19 -3.67
CA ALA A 89 6.57 -1.89 -4.11
C ALA A 89 6.10 -2.00 -5.56
N VAL A 90 4.87 -1.57 -5.83
CA VAL A 90 4.30 -1.56 -7.17
C VAL A 90 4.09 -0.10 -7.55
N ILE A 91 4.87 0.41 -8.49
CA ILE A 91 4.83 1.82 -8.88
C ILE A 91 3.88 1.98 -10.06
N SER A 92 2.83 2.77 -9.84
CA SER A 92 1.80 3.01 -10.85
C SER A 92 1.82 4.45 -11.34
N PRO A 93 1.92 4.67 -12.66
CA PRO A 93 1.91 6.03 -13.21
C PRO A 93 0.52 6.69 -13.21
N ILE A 94 -0.54 5.92 -12.98
CA ILE A 94 -1.91 6.47 -13.05
C ILE A 94 -2.60 6.59 -11.69
N GLU A 95 -2.17 5.84 -10.67
CA GLU A 95 -2.77 5.93 -9.36
C GLU A 95 -2.29 7.17 -8.62
N VAL A 96 -3.16 7.70 -7.78
CA VAL A 96 -2.87 8.90 -6.98
C VAL A 96 -2.96 8.65 -5.48
N GLU A 97 -3.40 7.47 -5.08
CA GLU A 97 -3.51 7.08 -3.68
C GLU A 97 -2.72 5.80 -3.44
N VAL A 98 -2.10 5.68 -2.27
CA VAL A 98 -1.41 4.45 -1.88
C VAL A 98 -2.43 3.36 -1.59
N LEU A 99 -2.23 2.17 -2.17
CA LEU A 99 -3.14 1.04 -2.01
C LEU A 99 -2.44 -0.14 -1.34
N ILE A 100 -3.13 -0.78 -0.42
CA ILE A 100 -2.69 -2.02 0.26
C ILE A 100 -3.39 -3.20 -0.40
N SER A 101 -2.61 -4.19 -0.86
CA SER A 101 -3.17 -5.42 -1.44
C SER A 101 -3.85 -6.29 -0.37
N ASP A 102 -4.63 -7.28 -0.82
CA ASP A 102 -5.28 -8.24 0.08
C ASP A 102 -4.25 -8.99 0.94
N LYS A 103 -3.17 -9.45 0.33
CA LYS A 103 -2.11 -10.17 1.05
C LYS A 103 -1.36 -9.29 2.04
N LEU A 104 -1.13 -8.02 1.69
CA LEU A 104 -0.50 -7.09 2.63
C LEU A 104 -1.44 -6.80 3.80
N ALA A 105 -2.74 -6.66 3.54
CA ALA A 105 -3.72 -6.47 4.62
C ALA A 105 -3.71 -7.66 5.58
N ASP A 106 -3.60 -8.88 5.07
CA ASP A 106 -3.48 -10.08 5.91
C ASP A 106 -2.25 -10.01 6.80
N GLU A 107 -1.09 -9.71 6.23
CA GLU A 107 0.17 -9.63 6.97
C GLU A 107 0.14 -8.51 8.01
N LEU A 108 -0.53 -7.42 7.72
CA LEU A 108 -0.70 -6.30 8.66
C LEU A 108 -1.82 -6.54 9.69
N MET A 109 -2.45 -7.71 9.65
CA MET A 109 -3.51 -8.10 10.59
C MET A 109 -4.74 -7.18 10.53
N ILE A 110 -5.02 -6.61 9.39
CA ILE A 110 -6.15 -5.70 9.21
C ILE A 110 -7.44 -6.50 9.05
N ALA A 111 -8.40 -6.27 9.93
CA ALA A 111 -9.75 -6.82 9.83
C ALA A 111 -10.73 -5.68 9.52
N ILE A 112 -11.47 -5.82 8.43
CA ILE A 112 -12.45 -4.82 8.02
C ILE A 112 -13.75 -5.12 8.74
N GLU A 113 -14.24 -4.17 9.54
CA GLU A 113 -15.49 -4.33 10.29
C GLU A 113 -16.69 -3.80 9.51
N ARG A 114 -16.64 -2.54 9.10
CA ARG A 114 -17.72 -1.90 8.34
C ARG A 114 -17.11 -1.01 7.27
N PRO A 115 -16.87 -1.55 6.06
CA PRO A 115 -16.13 -0.79 5.03
C PRO A 115 -16.85 0.47 4.57
N GLY A 116 -18.18 0.47 4.54
CA GLY A 116 -18.95 1.67 4.18
C GLY A 116 -18.81 2.80 5.17
N GLU A 117 -18.50 2.49 6.42
CA GLU A 117 -18.27 3.47 7.47
C GLU A 117 -16.80 3.69 7.75
N GLY A 118 -15.93 2.96 7.07
CA GLY A 118 -14.48 3.05 7.25
C GLY A 118 -13.97 2.50 8.57
N LEU A 119 -14.67 1.53 9.16
CA LEU A 119 -14.30 0.96 10.45
C LEU A 119 -13.51 -0.33 10.27
N TRP A 120 -12.43 -0.46 11.04
CA TRP A 120 -11.54 -1.61 11.00
C TRP A 120 -10.94 -1.87 12.36
N ARG A 121 -10.26 -2.99 12.53
CA ARG A 121 -9.49 -3.30 13.73
C ARG A 121 -8.31 -4.18 13.37
N LEU A 122 -7.38 -4.31 14.29
CA LEU A 122 -6.36 -5.37 14.19
C LEU A 122 -7.00 -6.68 14.62
N ARG A 123 -6.65 -7.78 13.93
CA ARG A 123 -7.16 -9.10 14.33
C ARG A 123 -6.78 -9.42 15.76
N GLY A 124 -7.73 -9.92 16.53
CA GLY A 124 -7.54 -10.25 17.94
C GLY A 124 -7.71 -9.06 18.89
N GLU A 125 -7.91 -7.86 18.36
CA GLU A 125 -8.12 -6.66 19.15
C GLU A 125 -9.61 -6.36 19.28
N ASN A 126 -10.04 -5.79 20.42
CA ASN A 126 -11.42 -5.38 20.62
C ASN A 126 -11.69 -3.91 20.27
N VAL A 127 -10.64 -3.16 19.95
CA VAL A 127 -10.75 -1.73 19.65
C VAL A 127 -11.13 -1.55 18.19
N ILE A 128 -12.24 -0.86 17.94
CA ILE A 128 -12.66 -0.47 16.59
C ILE A 128 -11.96 0.84 16.24
N ARG A 129 -11.30 0.86 15.09
CA ARG A 129 -10.53 1.99 14.62
C ARG A 129 -11.23 2.66 13.44
N ARG A 130 -11.09 3.98 13.35
CA ARG A 130 -11.65 4.77 12.25
C ARG A 130 -10.62 4.97 11.17
N SER A 131 -11.10 5.04 9.94
CA SER A 131 -10.25 5.33 8.79
C SER A 131 -9.70 6.75 8.81
N GLU A 132 -8.51 6.89 8.24
CA GLU A 132 -7.89 8.18 7.94
C GLU A 132 -8.58 8.82 6.74
N LYS A 133 -8.37 10.13 6.56
CA LYS A 133 -8.79 10.81 5.33
C LYS A 133 -7.89 10.39 4.18
N PRO A 134 -8.40 10.38 2.93
CA PRO A 134 -7.56 10.12 1.77
C PRO A 134 -6.42 11.14 1.67
N GLU A 135 -5.24 10.68 1.30
CA GLU A 135 -4.11 11.54 0.96
C GLU A 135 -3.71 11.26 -0.48
N ILE A 136 -3.74 12.29 -1.29
CA ILE A 136 -3.54 12.19 -2.73
C ILE A 136 -2.13 12.64 -3.08
N TRP A 137 -1.47 11.83 -3.91
CA TRP A 137 -0.10 12.06 -4.35
C TRP A 137 -0.11 12.48 -5.83
N PHE A 138 -0.13 13.75 -6.07
CA PHE A 138 -0.09 14.30 -7.43
C PHE A 138 1.32 14.49 -7.95
#